data_cb78d4650509fecb0182a10ba0afac6e
#
_entry.id   cb78d4650509fecb0182a10ba0afac6e
#
_cell.length_a   1.000
_cell.length_b   1.000
_cell.length_c   1.000
_cell.angle_alpha   90.00
_cell.angle_beta   90.00
_cell.angle_gamma   90.00
#
_symmetry.space_group_name_H-M   'P 1'
#
loop_
_entity.id
_entity.type
_entity.pdbx_description
1 polymer ?
#
loop_
_entity_poly.entity_id
_entity_poly.type
_entity_poly.pdbx_seq_one_letter_code
_entity_poly.pdbx_strand_id
1 'polypeptide(L)'
;MSALVSVIMRTRNRPIFLSRALTSVEGQQLDDYELIIVNDGGETQIVQAALDKTTPELQERTQVVTNRVSNGREAALESGLACASAPFFAIHDDDDTWDPQFLSKTVAFLQAHPHLGAVAARTQLVSEKLESDGTITILERADLALESHSFNLIDLMAGNYLPTI
;
A
#
# COMPACT_ATOMS: atom_id res chain seq x y z
N MET A 1 -16.73 -0.87 15.04
CA MET A 1 -16.62 0.51 14.48
C MET A 1 -16.06 0.33 13.08
N SER A 2 -16.47 1.11 12.09
CA SER A 2 -15.86 1.04 10.75
C SER A 2 -14.45 1.64 10.82
N ALA A 3 -13.49 1.03 10.12
CA ALA A 3 -12.13 1.55 10.02
C ALA A 3 -12.11 2.99 9.46
N LEU A 4 -11.08 3.74 9.82
CA LEU A 4 -10.86 5.11 9.32
C LEU A 4 -10.17 5.11 7.94
N VAL A 5 -9.33 4.09 7.68
CA VAL A 5 -8.57 3.94 6.43
C VAL A 5 -8.70 2.52 5.89
N SER A 6 -9.00 2.38 4.61
CA SER A 6 -8.86 1.12 3.86
C SER A 6 -7.48 1.11 3.18
N VAL A 7 -6.56 0.28 3.66
CA VAL A 7 -5.26 0.04 3.01
C VAL A 7 -5.45 -1.02 1.94
N ILE A 8 -5.18 -0.70 0.68
CA ILE A 8 -5.33 -1.61 -0.45
C ILE A 8 -3.94 -2.03 -0.90
N MET A 9 -3.61 -3.32 -0.72
CA MET A 9 -2.33 -3.92 -1.08
C MET A 9 -2.51 -4.89 -2.24
N ARG A 10 -1.79 -4.66 -3.34
CA ARG A 10 -1.83 -5.53 -4.52
C ARG A 10 -0.61 -6.43 -4.51
N THR A 11 -0.80 -7.70 -4.79
CA THR A 11 0.31 -8.67 -4.87
C THR A 11 0.08 -9.74 -5.92
N ARG A 12 1.15 -10.34 -6.40
CA ARG A 12 1.13 -11.52 -7.26
C ARG A 12 2.43 -12.32 -7.16
N ASN A 13 2.39 -13.46 -6.45
CA ASN A 13 3.52 -14.41 -6.35
C ASN A 13 4.86 -13.81 -5.90
N ARG A 14 4.83 -12.87 -4.94
CA ARG A 14 6.00 -12.15 -4.44
C ARG A 14 6.14 -12.30 -2.91
N PRO A 15 6.36 -13.53 -2.38
CA PRO A 15 6.23 -13.82 -0.94
C PRO A 15 7.17 -13.00 -0.05
N ILE A 16 8.39 -12.70 -0.51
CA ILE A 16 9.39 -11.96 0.28
C ILE A 16 8.97 -10.49 0.42
N PHE A 17 8.59 -9.87 -0.70
CA PHE A 17 8.15 -8.48 -0.72
C PHE A 17 6.83 -8.32 0.04
N LEU A 18 5.85 -9.19 -0.19
CA LEU A 18 4.58 -9.19 0.54
C LEU A 18 4.80 -9.28 2.05
N SER A 19 5.69 -10.15 2.52
CA SER A 19 5.99 -10.27 3.96
C SER A 19 6.56 -8.97 4.52
N ARG A 20 7.44 -8.28 3.78
CA ARG A 20 7.99 -6.99 4.17
C ARG A 20 6.92 -5.89 4.20
N ALA A 21 6.07 -5.84 3.18
CA ALA A 21 4.97 -4.89 3.08
C ALA A 21 3.98 -5.07 4.24
N LEU A 22 3.61 -6.31 4.58
CA LEU A 22 2.77 -6.61 5.74
C LEU A 22 3.39 -6.12 7.05
N THR A 23 4.69 -6.34 7.26
CA THR A 23 5.41 -5.81 8.43
C THR A 23 5.36 -4.28 8.48
N SER A 24 5.44 -3.61 7.32
CA SER A 24 5.36 -2.16 7.23
C SER A 24 3.97 -1.62 7.60
N VAL A 25 2.90 -2.31 7.19
CA VAL A 25 1.52 -1.96 7.54
C VAL A 25 1.24 -2.26 9.02
N GLU A 26 1.70 -3.39 9.52
CA GLU A 26 1.58 -3.77 10.94
C GLU A 26 2.27 -2.77 11.87
N GLY A 27 3.39 -2.18 11.43
CA GLY A 27 4.13 -1.17 12.18
C GLY A 27 3.53 0.24 12.18
N GLN A 28 2.36 0.47 11.56
CA GLN A 28 1.74 1.78 11.54
C GLN A 28 1.24 2.20 12.92
N GLN A 29 1.40 3.49 13.27
CA GLN A 29 0.97 4.05 14.55
C GLN A 29 -0.53 4.37 14.60
N LEU A 30 -1.23 4.29 13.47
CA LEU A 30 -2.68 4.38 13.39
C LEU A 30 -3.27 2.97 13.44
N ASP A 31 -4.04 2.65 14.47
CA ASP A 31 -4.66 1.32 14.63
C ASP A 31 -6.01 1.18 13.91
N ASP A 32 -6.66 2.31 13.58
CA ASP A 32 -8.01 2.34 13.00
C ASP A 32 -7.97 2.21 11.48
N TYR A 33 -7.48 1.06 10.98
CA TYR A 33 -7.47 0.73 9.56
C TYR A 33 -7.94 -0.72 9.30
N GLU A 34 -8.42 -0.97 8.10
CA GLU A 34 -8.61 -2.29 7.52
C GLU A 34 -7.56 -2.51 6.42
N LEU A 35 -7.13 -3.75 6.23
CA LEU A 35 -6.22 -4.14 5.16
C LEU A 35 -6.96 -5.01 4.13
N ILE A 36 -6.89 -4.62 2.87
CA ILE A 36 -7.47 -5.37 1.75
C ILE A 36 -6.32 -5.82 0.85
N ILE A 37 -6.00 -7.11 0.89
CA ILE A 37 -4.98 -7.69 0.03
C ILE A 37 -5.64 -8.22 -1.23
N VAL A 38 -5.24 -7.71 -2.39
CA VAL A 38 -5.69 -8.20 -3.69
C VAL A 38 -4.62 -9.11 -4.29
N ASN A 39 -4.90 -10.41 -4.29
CA ASN A 39 -4.09 -11.42 -5.00
C ASN A 39 -4.51 -11.46 -6.47
N ASP A 40 -3.76 -10.81 -7.34
CA ASP A 40 -4.10 -10.63 -8.75
C ASP A 40 -3.64 -11.82 -9.61
N GLY A 41 -4.35 -12.94 -9.50
CA GLY A 41 -4.06 -14.16 -10.26
C GLY A 41 -2.81 -14.90 -9.80
N GLY A 42 -2.39 -14.71 -8.54
CA GLY A 42 -1.31 -15.45 -7.90
C GLY A 42 -1.79 -16.65 -7.08
N GLU A 43 -0.85 -17.43 -6.55
CA GLU A 43 -1.12 -18.57 -5.69
C GLU A 43 -1.65 -18.10 -4.32
N THR A 44 -2.84 -18.56 -3.94
CA THR A 44 -3.50 -18.16 -2.66
C THR A 44 -2.68 -18.57 -1.43
N GLN A 45 -1.98 -19.71 -1.51
CA GLN A 45 -1.15 -20.20 -0.40
C GLN A 45 0.00 -19.26 -0.06
N ILE A 46 0.53 -18.49 -1.04
CA ILE A 46 1.59 -17.51 -0.82
C ILE A 46 1.07 -16.36 0.07
N VAL A 47 -0.13 -15.87 -0.22
CA VAL A 47 -0.76 -14.81 0.59
C VAL A 47 -1.08 -15.32 1.99
N GLN A 48 -1.67 -16.52 2.10
CA GLN A 48 -1.98 -17.11 3.38
C GLN A 48 -0.73 -17.33 4.23
N ALA A 49 0.33 -17.91 3.66
CA ALA A 49 1.59 -18.14 4.37
C ALA A 49 2.32 -16.85 4.79
N ALA A 50 2.06 -15.73 4.12
CA ALA A 50 2.57 -14.43 4.55
C ALA A 50 1.74 -13.86 5.70
N LEU A 51 0.41 -13.98 5.63
CA LEU A 51 -0.50 -13.55 6.70
C LEU A 51 -0.33 -14.36 7.99
N ASP A 52 -0.12 -15.67 7.90
CA ASP A 52 0.08 -16.54 9.06
C ASP A 52 1.30 -16.14 9.93
N LYS A 53 2.19 -15.30 9.40
CA LYS A 53 3.37 -14.77 10.11
C LYS A 53 3.13 -13.43 10.79
N THR A 54 1.99 -12.81 10.54
CA THR A 54 1.62 -11.52 11.15
C THR A 54 0.88 -11.73 12.46
N THR A 55 0.65 -10.65 13.21
CA THR A 55 -0.12 -10.70 14.47
C THR A 55 -1.58 -11.07 14.23
N PRO A 56 -2.25 -11.68 15.22
CA PRO A 56 -3.69 -11.95 15.16
C PRO A 56 -4.50 -10.69 14.88
N GLU A 57 -4.09 -9.55 15.43
CA GLU A 57 -4.75 -8.25 15.26
C GLU A 57 -4.73 -7.79 13.80
N LEU A 58 -3.61 -8.00 13.09
CA LEU A 58 -3.55 -7.68 11.66
C LEU A 58 -4.39 -8.66 10.84
N GLN A 59 -4.35 -9.95 11.18
CA GLN A 59 -5.16 -10.98 10.51
C GLN A 59 -6.66 -10.69 10.61
N GLU A 60 -7.15 -10.30 11.81
CA GLU A 60 -8.56 -9.98 12.06
C GLU A 60 -9.07 -8.79 11.25
N ARG A 61 -8.22 -7.81 10.94
CA ARG A 61 -8.56 -6.63 10.16
C ARG A 61 -8.22 -6.76 8.67
N THR A 62 -7.79 -7.96 8.22
CA THR A 62 -7.39 -8.21 6.84
C THR A 62 -8.45 -8.98 6.08
N GLN A 63 -8.81 -8.46 4.91
CA GLN A 63 -9.60 -9.15 3.90
C GLN A 63 -8.72 -9.52 2.70
N VAL A 64 -8.83 -10.76 2.21
CA VAL A 64 -8.13 -11.19 0.99
C VAL A 64 -9.15 -11.31 -0.15
N VAL A 65 -8.89 -10.57 -1.23
CA VAL A 65 -9.61 -10.64 -2.50
C VAL A 65 -8.74 -11.38 -3.51
N THR A 66 -9.27 -12.41 -4.16
CA THR A 66 -8.51 -13.19 -5.14
C THR A 66 -9.13 -13.07 -6.52
N ASN A 67 -8.42 -12.46 -7.45
CA ASN A 67 -8.74 -12.49 -8.87
C ASN A 67 -8.31 -13.84 -9.46
N ARG A 68 -9.17 -14.49 -10.25
CA ARG A 68 -8.82 -15.79 -10.88
C ARG A 68 -7.70 -15.66 -11.93
N VAL A 69 -7.66 -14.51 -12.59
CA VAL A 69 -6.70 -14.17 -13.64
C VAL A 69 -6.22 -12.75 -13.37
N SER A 70 -4.94 -12.48 -13.58
CA SER A 70 -4.43 -11.12 -13.48
C SER A 70 -4.97 -10.27 -14.63
N ASN A 71 -5.55 -9.15 -14.27
CA ASN A 71 -6.05 -8.14 -15.20
C ASN A 71 -5.25 -6.84 -15.15
N GLY A 72 -4.11 -6.86 -14.45
CA GLY A 72 -3.22 -5.71 -14.29
C GLY A 72 -3.47 -4.90 -13.02
N ARG A 73 -2.55 -3.99 -12.74
CA ARG A 73 -2.50 -3.23 -11.47
C ARG A 73 -3.76 -2.40 -11.21
N GLU A 74 -4.29 -1.76 -12.25
CA GLU A 74 -5.45 -0.90 -12.17
C GLU A 74 -6.72 -1.70 -11.84
N ALA A 75 -6.94 -2.83 -12.51
CA ALA A 75 -8.08 -3.71 -12.25
C ALA A 75 -7.97 -4.38 -10.86
N ALA A 76 -6.76 -4.69 -10.41
CA ALA A 76 -6.53 -5.17 -9.04
C ALA A 76 -6.88 -4.10 -8.01
N LEU A 77 -6.50 -2.83 -8.25
CA LEU A 77 -6.89 -1.72 -7.39
C LEU A 77 -8.41 -1.54 -7.34
N GLU A 78 -9.10 -1.60 -8.48
CA GLU A 78 -10.57 -1.53 -8.53
C GLU A 78 -11.21 -2.66 -7.71
N SER A 79 -10.67 -3.88 -7.78
CA SER A 79 -11.15 -5.02 -6.98
C SER A 79 -11.02 -4.75 -5.48
N GLY A 80 -9.93 -4.11 -5.05
CA GLY A 80 -9.72 -3.71 -3.66
C GLY A 80 -10.63 -2.56 -3.23
N LEU A 81 -10.76 -1.53 -4.06
CA LEU A 81 -11.63 -0.38 -3.81
C LEU A 81 -13.10 -0.79 -3.67
N ALA A 82 -13.55 -1.79 -4.42
CA ALA A 82 -14.91 -2.32 -4.30
C ALA A 82 -15.21 -2.96 -2.93
N CYS A 83 -14.19 -3.33 -2.18
CA CYS A 83 -14.29 -3.89 -0.83
C CYS A 83 -14.00 -2.86 0.28
N ALA A 84 -13.47 -1.70 -0.08
CA ALA A 84 -13.14 -0.64 0.88
C ALA A 84 -14.40 -0.06 1.53
N SER A 85 -14.36 0.06 2.87
CA SER A 85 -15.50 0.55 3.65
C SER A 85 -15.21 1.87 4.39
N ALA A 86 -13.94 2.25 4.49
CA ALA A 86 -13.49 3.41 5.24
C ALA A 86 -13.64 4.73 4.45
N PRO A 87 -13.75 5.89 5.13
CA PRO A 87 -13.84 7.20 4.48
C PRO A 87 -12.55 7.61 3.74
N PHE A 88 -11.41 7.05 4.12
CA PHE A 88 -10.13 7.25 3.44
C PHE A 88 -9.61 5.92 2.89
N PHE A 89 -8.83 5.97 1.81
CA PHE A 89 -8.08 4.81 1.38
C PHE A 89 -6.62 5.18 1.09
N ALA A 90 -5.73 4.19 1.22
CA ALA A 90 -4.32 4.30 0.86
C ALA A 90 -3.93 3.10 0.00
N ILE A 91 -3.10 3.33 -1.03
CA ILE A 91 -2.60 2.29 -1.92
C ILE A 91 -1.20 1.91 -1.43
N HIS A 92 -0.96 0.60 -1.28
CA HIS A 92 0.33 0.04 -0.90
C HIS A 92 0.73 -1.03 -1.91
N ASP A 93 1.83 -0.86 -2.61
CA ASP A 93 2.38 -1.92 -3.45
C ASP A 93 3.19 -2.91 -2.60
N ASP A 94 3.19 -4.18 -2.98
CA ASP A 94 3.78 -5.26 -2.18
C ASP A 94 5.31 -5.21 -2.07
N ASP A 95 5.96 -4.32 -2.81
CA ASP A 95 7.41 -4.06 -2.76
C ASP A 95 7.79 -2.76 -2.05
N ASP A 96 6.81 -2.00 -1.57
CA ASP A 96 7.03 -0.77 -0.83
C ASP A 96 7.10 -0.97 0.69
N THR A 97 7.50 0.10 1.37
CA THR A 97 7.44 0.21 2.83
C THR A 97 7.07 1.64 3.22
N TRP A 98 6.30 1.79 4.29
CA TRP A 98 5.90 3.08 4.82
C TRP A 98 6.62 3.43 6.13
N ASP A 99 6.85 4.72 6.35
CA ASP A 99 7.20 5.23 7.68
C ASP A 99 6.07 4.88 8.67
N PRO A 100 6.39 4.51 9.93
CA PRO A 100 5.37 4.15 10.92
C PRO A 100 4.31 5.22 11.18
N GLN A 101 4.58 6.47 10.84
CA GLN A 101 3.66 7.60 11.01
C GLN A 101 2.91 7.95 9.71
N PHE A 102 3.09 7.18 8.63
CA PHE A 102 2.51 7.52 7.33
C PHE A 102 0.99 7.67 7.41
N LEU A 103 0.27 6.66 7.88
CA LEU A 103 -1.20 6.72 7.97
C LEU A 103 -1.67 7.81 8.94
N SER A 104 -1.07 7.90 10.11
CA SER A 104 -1.48 8.90 11.11
C SER A 104 -1.30 10.33 10.62
N LYS A 105 -0.17 10.63 9.97
CA LYS A 105 0.12 11.97 9.44
C LYS A 105 -0.74 12.34 8.24
N THR A 106 -0.91 11.42 7.30
CA THR A 106 -1.68 11.68 6.06
C THR A 106 -3.16 11.85 6.36
N VAL A 107 -3.72 11.02 7.24
CA VAL A 107 -5.11 11.16 7.69
C VAL A 107 -5.32 12.47 8.44
N ALA A 108 -4.47 12.79 9.42
CA ALA A 108 -4.58 14.04 10.17
C ALA A 108 -4.49 15.27 9.23
N PHE A 109 -3.64 15.20 8.22
CA PHE A 109 -3.52 16.25 7.22
C PHE A 109 -4.81 16.42 6.40
N LEU A 110 -5.39 15.33 5.88
CA LEU A 110 -6.64 15.39 5.12
C LEU A 110 -7.83 15.85 5.98
N GLN A 111 -7.90 15.42 7.23
CA GLN A 111 -8.94 15.88 8.16
C GLN A 111 -8.84 17.39 8.46
N ALA A 112 -7.62 17.92 8.54
CA ALA A 112 -7.38 19.36 8.72
C ALA A 112 -7.63 20.18 7.44
N HIS A 113 -7.67 19.53 6.27
CA HIS A 113 -7.84 20.17 4.96
C HIS A 113 -8.97 19.53 4.15
N PRO A 114 -10.23 19.63 4.59
CA PRO A 114 -11.36 18.90 3.99
C PRO A 114 -11.70 19.28 2.54
N HIS A 115 -11.08 20.34 2.01
CA HIS A 115 -11.18 20.73 0.61
C HIS A 115 -10.21 19.95 -0.32
N LEU A 116 -9.28 19.18 0.25
CA LEU A 116 -8.35 18.36 -0.52
C LEU A 116 -8.91 16.94 -0.70
N GLY A 117 -8.77 16.39 -1.90
CA GLY A 117 -9.20 15.04 -2.23
C GLY A 117 -8.13 13.98 -1.97
N ALA A 118 -6.86 14.38 -1.89
CA ALA A 118 -5.74 13.46 -1.67
C ALA A 118 -4.53 14.18 -1.10
N VAL A 119 -3.60 13.40 -0.55
CA VAL A 119 -2.27 13.83 -0.13
C VAL A 119 -1.23 12.83 -0.58
N ALA A 120 -0.11 13.31 -1.10
CA ALA A 120 1.05 12.50 -1.39
C ALA A 120 2.14 12.77 -0.36
N ALA A 121 2.83 11.72 0.08
CA ALA A 121 3.96 11.84 0.99
C ALA A 121 5.27 11.92 0.21
N ARG A 122 6.32 12.40 0.89
CA ARG A 122 7.68 12.34 0.37
C ARG A 122 8.09 10.88 0.21
N THR A 123 8.70 10.56 -0.92
CA THR A 123 9.10 9.20 -1.28
C THR A 123 10.60 9.10 -1.41
N GLN A 124 11.17 7.98 -0.95
CA GLN A 124 12.55 7.59 -1.18
C GLN A 124 12.58 6.42 -2.14
N LEU A 125 13.31 6.55 -3.24
CA LEU A 125 13.60 5.45 -4.15
C LEU A 125 14.70 4.58 -3.55
N VAL A 126 14.46 3.28 -3.46
CA VAL A 126 15.42 2.31 -2.96
C VAL A 126 15.69 1.27 -4.04
N SER A 127 16.91 1.29 -4.59
CA SER A 127 17.37 0.24 -5.51
C SER A 127 17.79 -0.97 -4.69
N GLU A 128 17.18 -2.12 -4.98
CA GLU A 128 17.38 -3.35 -4.23
C GLU A 128 17.74 -4.51 -5.15
N LYS A 129 18.46 -5.48 -4.59
CA LYS A 129 18.71 -6.78 -5.22
C LYS A 129 18.19 -7.89 -4.32
N LEU A 130 17.36 -8.74 -4.88
CA LEU A 130 16.95 -9.99 -4.23
C LEU A 130 18.01 -11.04 -4.51
N GLU A 131 18.67 -11.51 -3.47
CA GLU A 131 19.68 -12.56 -3.54
C GLU A 131 19.03 -13.96 -3.62
N SER A 132 19.80 -14.95 -4.04
CA SER A 132 19.30 -16.33 -4.23
C SER A 132 18.86 -17.02 -2.93
N ASP A 133 19.32 -16.53 -1.78
CA ASP A 133 18.93 -17.02 -0.45
C ASP A 133 17.68 -16.30 0.12
N GLY A 134 17.09 -15.39 -0.65
CA GLY A 134 15.93 -14.60 -0.26
C GLY A 134 16.25 -13.30 0.50
N THR A 135 17.52 -12.97 0.71
CA THR A 135 17.95 -11.73 1.34
C THR A 135 17.77 -10.56 0.36
N ILE A 136 17.30 -9.42 0.85
CA ILE A 136 17.24 -8.17 0.09
C ILE A 136 18.45 -7.32 0.43
N THR A 137 19.29 -7.04 -0.56
CA THR A 137 20.45 -6.13 -0.43
C THR A 137 20.10 -4.76 -1.01
N ILE A 138 20.21 -3.73 -0.18
CA ILE A 138 20.00 -2.34 -0.64
C ILE A 138 21.27 -1.89 -1.37
N LEU A 139 21.11 -1.45 -2.61
CA LEU A 139 22.21 -0.96 -3.45
C LEU A 139 22.35 0.56 -3.35
N GLU A 140 21.21 1.26 -3.41
CA GLU A 140 21.19 2.73 -3.44
C GLU A 140 19.90 3.26 -2.81
N ARG A 141 19.97 4.48 -2.26
CA ARG A 141 18.83 5.27 -1.82
C ARG A 141 18.92 6.67 -2.40
N ALA A 142 17.81 7.15 -2.96
CA ALA A 142 17.70 8.51 -3.48
C ALA A 142 16.34 9.10 -3.07
N ASP A 143 16.33 10.34 -2.62
CA ASP A 143 15.08 11.03 -2.38
C ASP A 143 14.44 11.39 -3.71
N LEU A 144 13.18 11.03 -3.90
CA LEU A 144 12.41 11.51 -5.04
C LEU A 144 12.10 12.99 -4.81
N ALA A 145 12.73 13.85 -5.63
CA ALA A 145 12.53 15.29 -5.57
C ALA A 145 11.10 15.63 -6.04
N LEU A 146 10.15 15.62 -5.13
CA LEU A 146 8.84 16.20 -5.37
C LEU A 146 8.82 17.60 -4.76
N GLU A 147 8.58 18.60 -5.59
CA GLU A 147 8.27 19.94 -5.07
C GLU A 147 6.93 19.86 -4.31
N SER A 148 6.90 20.45 -3.12
CA SER A 148 5.65 20.55 -2.34
C SER A 148 4.74 21.56 -3.01
N HIS A 149 3.75 21.08 -3.75
CA HIS A 149 2.72 21.91 -4.36
C HIS A 149 1.37 21.20 -4.37
N SER A 150 0.30 21.96 -4.55
CA SER A 150 -1.03 21.40 -4.73
C SER A 150 -1.26 21.08 -6.21
N PHE A 151 -1.80 19.90 -6.48
CA PHE A 151 -2.25 19.48 -7.81
C PHE A 151 -3.77 19.57 -7.89
N ASN A 152 -4.29 19.95 -9.02
CA ASN A 152 -5.69 19.75 -9.34
C ASN A 152 -5.87 18.53 -10.26
N LEU A 153 -7.10 18.10 -10.46
CA LEU A 153 -7.40 16.94 -11.29
C LEU A 153 -6.88 17.09 -12.74
N ILE A 154 -6.92 18.30 -13.29
CA ILE A 154 -6.46 18.57 -14.65
C ILE A 154 -4.96 18.40 -14.75
N ASP A 155 -4.20 18.85 -13.75
CA ASP A 155 -2.75 18.65 -13.69
C ASP A 155 -2.41 17.15 -13.69
N LEU A 156 -3.12 16.34 -12.88
CA LEU A 156 -2.93 14.89 -12.84
C LEU A 156 -3.30 14.19 -14.17
N MET A 157 -4.27 14.71 -14.91
CA MET A 157 -4.64 14.17 -16.23
C MET A 157 -3.64 14.60 -17.31
N ALA A 158 -2.99 15.73 -17.18
CA ALA A 158 -2.01 16.25 -18.14
C ALA A 158 -0.63 15.58 -18.01
N GLY A 159 -0.30 15.04 -16.85
CA GLY A 159 0.97 14.36 -16.59
C GLY A 159 0.93 13.54 -15.33
N ASN A 160 1.71 12.47 -15.29
CA ASN A 160 1.87 11.66 -14.09
C ASN A 160 2.87 12.33 -13.13
N TYR A 161 2.40 13.26 -12.32
CA TYR A 161 3.20 13.95 -11.31
C TYR A 161 3.38 13.15 -10.02
N LEU A 162 2.56 12.11 -9.84
CA LEU A 162 2.66 11.21 -8.71
C LEU A 162 3.15 9.86 -9.22
N PRO A 163 4.41 9.49 -8.99
CA PRO A 163 4.83 8.13 -9.30
C PRO A 163 3.94 7.18 -8.52
N THR A 164 3.28 6.27 -9.22
CA THR A 164 2.78 5.05 -8.59
C THR A 164 4.00 4.22 -8.24
N ILE A 165 4.36 4.29 -7.01
CA ILE A 165 5.41 3.48 -6.43
C ILE A 165 4.77 2.21 -5.98
#